data_0f02f9a842c81e7d8055a294a403a6b1
#
_entry.id   0f02f9a842c81e7d8055a294a403a6b1
#
_cell.length_a   1.000
_cell.length_b   1.000
_cell.length_c   1.000
_cell.angle_alpha   90.00
_cell.angle_beta   90.00
_cell.angle_gamma   90.00
#
_symmetry.space_group_name_H-M   'P 1'
#
loop_
_entity.id
_entity.type
_entity.pdbx_description
1 polymer ?
#
loop_
_entity_poly.entity_id
_entity_poly.type
_entity_poly.pdbx_seq_one_letter_code
_entity_poly.pdbx_strand_id
1 'polypeptide(L)'
;MADRYELRLPALEVRQGNRKIYCFAVDGKKIHSFAAVSRVRRNDSSELQGYQRPEVLSHIRGIRRYLESDHAMLPNALVLAFDDTVRFETGIRPKAGVDYSVPGVLVIPVDESLTDEDKPALIVDGQQRSAAIRDADLAEFPVAAVGFIADNQEDQRSQFILVNSTKPLPKGLIHELLPETSGQLPPAYARRRLPAQLMIRLNTDGQGPFYGRVASPTSPHGNIKDTSMLRMLEHSLFEGALYQYRNPEDGSGDVERMLKHLRAYWNIVKDTFSDAWKLPPRQSRLTHGVGIQAMGFVMDTLTDGMPAEAVDCDEVRNAVLGLMPITAWTSGMWRFADGEQRRWNGLQNTPNDIRLLTDLLVRAVRN
;
A
#
# COMPACT_ATOMS: atom_id res chain seq x y z
N MET A 1 6.50 -43.17 10.33
CA MET A 1 5.04 -43.35 10.32
C MET A 1 4.48 -41.95 10.31
N ALA A 2 3.61 -41.61 9.38
CA ALA A 2 2.96 -40.31 9.39
C ALA A 2 2.08 -40.21 10.66
N ASP A 3 2.21 -39.12 11.40
CA ASP A 3 1.48 -38.98 12.65
C ASP A 3 0.01 -38.61 12.36
N ARG A 4 -0.89 -39.43 12.91
CA ARG A 4 -2.34 -39.14 12.94
C ARG A 4 -2.73 -38.73 14.35
N TYR A 5 -3.32 -37.53 14.48
CA TYR A 5 -3.75 -37.01 15.76
C TYR A 5 -4.93 -36.05 15.63
N GLU A 6 -5.56 -35.72 16.74
CA GLU A 6 -6.58 -34.66 16.80
C GLU A 6 -5.95 -33.39 17.37
N LEU A 7 -6.03 -32.31 16.59
CA LEU A 7 -5.73 -30.97 17.08
C LEU A 7 -6.96 -30.42 17.79
N ARG A 8 -6.87 -30.20 19.09
CA ARG A 8 -7.96 -29.76 19.95
C ARG A 8 -7.75 -28.31 20.38
N LEU A 9 -8.55 -27.39 19.88
CA LEU A 9 -8.37 -25.94 20.04
C LEU A 9 -9.54 -25.36 20.85
N PRO A 10 -9.29 -24.62 21.96
CA PRO A 10 -10.32 -23.81 22.61
C PRO A 10 -10.92 -22.85 21.59
N ALA A 11 -12.25 -22.83 21.49
CA ALA A 11 -12.95 -22.04 20.49
C ALA A 11 -14.29 -21.49 21.01
N LEU A 12 -14.77 -20.43 20.35
CA LEU A 12 -16.13 -19.91 20.50
C LEU A 12 -16.92 -20.22 19.24
N GLU A 13 -18.00 -20.98 19.36
CA GLU A 13 -19.02 -21.07 18.33
C GLU A 13 -19.84 -19.77 18.37
N VAL A 14 -19.98 -19.07 17.25
CA VAL A 14 -20.79 -17.86 17.10
C VAL A 14 -21.85 -18.12 16.04
N ARG A 15 -23.12 -17.86 16.40
CA ARG A 15 -24.25 -18.04 15.50
C ARG A 15 -24.56 -16.75 14.75
N GLN A 16 -24.59 -16.84 13.42
CA GLN A 16 -24.97 -15.76 12.50
C GLN A 16 -26.17 -16.23 11.66
N GLY A 17 -27.38 -15.89 12.09
CA GLY A 17 -28.59 -16.45 11.50
C GLY A 17 -28.62 -17.96 11.64
N ASN A 18 -28.72 -18.69 10.52
CA ASN A 18 -28.68 -20.14 10.47
C ASN A 18 -27.29 -20.74 10.33
N ARG A 19 -26.23 -19.90 10.25
CA ARG A 19 -24.86 -20.35 10.09
C ARG A 19 -24.09 -20.25 11.39
N LYS A 20 -23.06 -21.09 11.51
CA LYS A 20 -22.13 -21.12 12.64
C LYS A 20 -20.72 -20.79 12.14
N ILE A 21 -20.06 -19.93 12.87
CA ILE A 21 -18.63 -19.67 12.72
C ILE A 21 -17.90 -19.98 14.03
N TYR A 22 -16.64 -20.32 13.93
CA TYR A 22 -15.78 -20.70 15.06
C TYR A 22 -14.62 -19.72 15.15
N CYS A 23 -14.49 -19.06 16.29
CA CYS A 23 -13.36 -18.16 16.57
C CYS A 23 -12.38 -18.88 17.50
N PHE A 24 -11.13 -18.98 17.12
CA PHE A 24 -10.11 -19.72 17.86
C PHE A 24 -8.71 -19.14 17.62
N ALA A 25 -7.74 -19.57 18.44
CA ALA A 25 -6.32 -19.32 18.21
C ALA A 25 -5.64 -20.62 17.80
N VAL A 26 -4.69 -20.52 16.89
CA VAL A 26 -3.89 -21.67 16.42
C VAL A 26 -2.45 -21.23 16.17
N ASP A 27 -1.49 -22.10 16.42
CA ASP A 27 -0.12 -21.84 15.96
C ASP A 27 -0.07 -21.83 14.43
N GLY A 28 0.30 -20.66 13.87
CA GLY A 28 0.37 -20.47 12.44
C GLY A 28 1.34 -21.41 11.73
N LYS A 29 2.34 -21.95 12.45
CA LYS A 29 3.26 -22.98 11.94
C LYS A 29 2.56 -24.30 11.64
N LYS A 30 1.49 -24.62 12.39
CA LYS A 30 0.73 -25.88 12.26
C LYS A 30 -0.39 -25.82 11.23
N ILE A 31 -0.74 -24.65 10.70
CA ILE A 31 -1.88 -24.51 9.78
C ILE A 31 -1.73 -25.41 8.57
N HIS A 32 -0.53 -25.50 7.99
CA HIS A 32 -0.28 -26.29 6.80
C HIS A 32 -0.32 -27.82 7.03
N SER A 33 -0.37 -28.30 8.28
CA SER A 33 -0.55 -29.73 8.56
C SER A 33 -2.00 -30.19 8.31
N PHE A 34 -2.99 -29.30 8.43
CA PHE A 34 -4.40 -29.62 8.28
C PHE A 34 -5.15 -28.76 7.26
N ALA A 35 -4.54 -27.68 6.74
CA ALA A 35 -5.20 -26.78 5.81
C ALA A 35 -4.38 -26.59 4.54
N ALA A 36 -5.03 -26.58 3.40
CA ALA A 36 -4.46 -26.39 2.09
C ALA A 36 -4.77 -24.99 1.52
N VAL A 37 -3.95 -24.57 0.56
CA VAL A 37 -4.20 -23.40 -0.30
C VAL A 37 -4.77 -23.89 -1.62
N SER A 38 -6.04 -23.62 -1.89
CA SER A 38 -6.67 -23.98 -3.18
C SER A 38 -6.10 -23.11 -4.31
N ARG A 39 -5.32 -23.67 -5.21
CA ARG A 39 -4.74 -22.93 -6.35
C ARG A 39 -5.68 -23.00 -7.56
N VAL A 40 -5.85 -21.88 -8.28
CA VAL A 40 -6.60 -21.85 -9.53
C VAL A 40 -5.86 -22.67 -10.58
N ARG A 41 -6.48 -23.74 -11.05
CA ARG A 41 -6.02 -24.57 -12.17
C ARG A 41 -7.18 -24.80 -13.13
N ARG A 42 -6.89 -25.08 -14.38
CA ARG A 42 -7.86 -25.65 -15.32
C ARG A 42 -7.50 -27.12 -15.51
N ASN A 43 -8.50 -27.99 -15.38
CA ASN A 43 -8.32 -29.40 -15.73
C ASN A 43 -8.31 -29.61 -17.26
N ASP A 44 -8.05 -30.81 -17.71
CA ASP A 44 -8.04 -31.17 -19.12
C ASP A 44 -9.39 -30.97 -19.86
N SER A 45 -10.50 -30.84 -19.12
CA SER A 45 -11.84 -30.46 -19.60
C SER A 45 -12.11 -28.96 -19.61
N SER A 46 -11.11 -28.11 -19.37
CA SER A 46 -11.20 -26.63 -19.29
C SER A 46 -12.06 -26.10 -18.16
N GLU A 47 -12.46 -26.92 -17.20
CA GLU A 47 -13.16 -26.48 -16.00
C GLU A 47 -12.22 -25.82 -15.00
N LEU A 48 -12.68 -24.76 -14.37
CA LEU A 48 -11.93 -24.02 -13.37
C LEU A 48 -11.89 -24.82 -12.06
N GLN A 49 -10.71 -25.30 -11.68
CA GLN A 49 -10.46 -25.90 -10.37
C GLN A 49 -9.70 -24.93 -9.47
N GLY A 50 -10.13 -24.78 -8.23
CA GLY A 50 -9.57 -23.84 -7.30
C GLY A 50 -9.99 -22.41 -7.59
N TYR A 51 -9.69 -21.46 -6.68
CA TYR A 51 -10.15 -20.09 -6.77
C TYR A 51 -9.22 -19.07 -6.12
N GLN A 52 -7.98 -19.42 -5.83
CA GLN A 52 -7.04 -18.53 -5.16
C GLN A 52 -5.97 -17.96 -6.09
N ARG A 53 -5.54 -16.74 -5.78
CA ARG A 53 -4.48 -16.06 -6.53
C ARG A 53 -3.12 -16.73 -6.29
N PRO A 54 -2.22 -16.73 -7.29
CA PRO A 54 -0.84 -17.18 -7.09
C PRO A 54 -0.14 -16.42 -5.95
N GLU A 55 0.73 -17.11 -5.23
CA GLU A 55 1.56 -16.50 -4.19
C GLU A 55 2.47 -15.41 -4.78
N VAL A 56 2.47 -14.24 -4.14
CA VAL A 56 3.36 -13.14 -4.51
C VAL A 56 4.59 -13.19 -3.61
N LEU A 57 5.66 -13.83 -4.05
CA LEU A 57 6.87 -14.09 -3.27
C LEU A 57 7.52 -12.83 -2.64
N SER A 58 7.43 -11.68 -3.30
CA SER A 58 7.94 -10.42 -2.75
C SER A 58 7.13 -9.95 -1.55
N HIS A 59 5.82 -10.17 -1.57
CA HIS A 59 4.92 -9.80 -0.49
C HIS A 59 5.09 -10.74 0.71
N ILE A 60 5.18 -12.05 0.46
CA ILE A 60 5.47 -13.05 1.50
C ILE A 60 6.79 -12.74 2.21
N ARG A 61 7.84 -12.40 1.47
CA ARG A 61 9.13 -11.99 2.06
C ARG A 61 9.02 -10.72 2.92
N GLY A 62 8.19 -9.77 2.52
CA GLY A 62 7.93 -8.56 3.31
C GLY A 62 7.24 -8.88 4.63
N ILE A 63 6.20 -9.71 4.60
CA ILE A 63 5.49 -10.17 5.80
C ILE A 63 6.44 -10.97 6.70
N ARG A 64 7.22 -11.90 6.13
CA ARG A 64 8.17 -12.71 6.89
C ARG A 64 9.15 -11.85 7.70
N ARG A 65 9.79 -10.85 7.08
CA ARG A 65 10.70 -9.93 7.78
C ARG A 65 10.02 -9.18 8.93
N TYR A 66 8.77 -8.79 8.72
CA TYR A 66 7.99 -8.14 9.77
C TYR A 66 7.73 -9.11 10.93
N LEU A 67 7.37 -10.36 10.64
CA LEU A 67 7.10 -11.39 11.66
C LEU A 67 8.36 -11.73 12.50
N GLU A 68 9.54 -11.67 11.90
CA GLU A 68 10.83 -11.90 12.54
C GLU A 68 11.32 -10.69 13.38
N SER A 69 10.53 -9.62 13.50
CA SER A 69 10.84 -8.45 14.34
C SER A 69 10.21 -8.57 15.74
N ASP A 70 10.82 -7.90 16.73
CA ASP A 70 10.44 -7.99 18.16
C ASP A 70 9.00 -7.55 18.49
N HIS A 71 8.34 -6.82 17.60
CA HIS A 71 6.99 -6.26 17.83
C HIS A 71 5.98 -6.71 16.78
N ALA A 72 6.19 -7.88 16.17
CA ALA A 72 5.30 -8.40 15.16
C ALA A 72 3.91 -8.72 15.75
N MET A 73 2.86 -8.18 15.11
CA MET A 73 1.47 -8.43 15.45
C MET A 73 0.64 -8.61 14.19
N LEU A 74 -0.15 -9.68 14.13
CA LEU A 74 -1.13 -9.92 13.06
C LEU A 74 -2.55 -9.89 13.64
N PRO A 75 -3.21 -8.72 13.71
CA PRO A 75 -4.54 -8.59 14.28
C PRO A 75 -5.64 -9.16 13.37
N ASN A 76 -5.36 -9.32 12.08
CA ASN A 76 -6.33 -9.87 11.13
C ASN A 76 -6.37 -11.39 11.21
N ALA A 77 -7.51 -11.94 11.61
CA ALA A 77 -7.71 -13.38 11.64
C ALA A 77 -7.51 -14.02 10.27
N LEU A 78 -7.04 -15.26 10.27
CA LEU A 78 -7.10 -16.12 9.08
C LEU A 78 -8.54 -16.64 8.94
N VAL A 79 -8.99 -16.87 7.70
CA VAL A 79 -10.30 -17.45 7.45
C VAL A 79 -10.13 -18.84 6.85
N LEU A 80 -10.74 -19.83 7.51
CA LEU A 80 -10.65 -21.25 7.17
C LEU A 80 -12.03 -21.82 6.87
N ALA A 81 -12.13 -22.61 5.80
CA ALA A 81 -13.31 -23.43 5.52
C ALA A 81 -12.96 -24.88 5.83
N PHE A 82 -13.74 -25.50 6.68
CA PHE A 82 -13.61 -26.90 7.08
C PHE A 82 -14.57 -27.79 6.33
N ASP A 83 -14.22 -29.06 6.17
CA ASP A 83 -15.13 -30.11 5.77
C ASP A 83 -15.90 -30.70 6.98
N ASP A 84 -16.74 -31.68 6.75
CA ASP A 84 -17.59 -32.34 7.74
C ASP A 84 -16.84 -33.26 8.70
N THR A 85 -15.56 -33.50 8.50
CA THR A 85 -14.72 -34.28 9.43
C THR A 85 -14.33 -33.47 10.67
N VAL A 86 -14.36 -32.13 10.57
CA VAL A 86 -14.10 -31.21 11.69
C VAL A 86 -15.36 -31.06 12.53
N ARG A 87 -15.22 -31.18 13.84
CA ARG A 87 -16.36 -31.10 14.77
C ARG A 87 -16.12 -30.09 15.88
N PHE A 88 -17.21 -29.57 16.43
CA PHE A 88 -17.18 -28.70 17.61
C PHE A 88 -17.82 -29.41 18.81
N GLU A 89 -17.04 -29.54 19.87
CA GLU A 89 -17.50 -30.07 21.15
C GLU A 89 -17.90 -28.92 22.05
N THR A 90 -19.19 -28.81 22.33
CA THR A 90 -19.76 -27.74 23.16
C THR A 90 -19.27 -27.85 24.60
N GLY A 91 -18.73 -26.75 25.13
CA GLY A 91 -18.35 -26.63 26.53
C GLY A 91 -19.48 -26.20 27.44
N ILE A 92 -19.15 -25.93 28.69
CA ILE A 92 -20.13 -25.47 29.70
C ILE A 92 -20.51 -24.03 29.38
N ARG A 93 -21.78 -23.73 29.18
CA ARG A 93 -22.27 -22.35 29.01
C ARG A 93 -22.13 -21.56 30.31
N PRO A 94 -21.56 -20.34 30.28
CA PRO A 94 -21.57 -19.46 31.45
C PRO A 94 -22.99 -19.13 31.86
N LYS A 95 -23.26 -19.09 33.17
CA LYS A 95 -24.63 -18.80 33.71
C LYS A 95 -25.19 -17.43 33.29
N ALA A 96 -24.31 -16.48 32.96
CA ALA A 96 -24.65 -15.11 32.50
C ALA A 96 -24.23 -14.91 31.04
N GLY A 97 -24.34 -15.92 30.18
CA GLY A 97 -23.89 -15.86 28.79
C GLY A 97 -24.96 -15.31 27.84
N VAL A 98 -24.53 -14.96 26.65
CA VAL A 98 -25.39 -14.58 25.53
C VAL A 98 -25.75 -15.79 24.69
N ASP A 99 -26.89 -15.75 24.01
CA ASP A 99 -27.37 -16.91 23.25
C ASP A 99 -26.67 -17.14 21.92
N TYR A 100 -25.98 -16.13 21.42
CA TYR A 100 -25.30 -16.18 20.11
C TYR A 100 -23.86 -16.70 20.17
N SER A 101 -23.30 -16.94 21.36
CA SER A 101 -21.93 -17.44 21.52
C SER A 101 -21.85 -18.56 22.55
N VAL A 102 -21.15 -19.63 22.18
CA VAL A 102 -20.98 -20.82 23.03
C VAL A 102 -19.51 -21.21 23.06
N PRO A 103 -18.86 -21.31 24.25
CA PRO A 103 -17.50 -21.82 24.37
C PRO A 103 -17.44 -23.33 24.14
N GLY A 104 -16.33 -23.81 23.63
CA GLY A 104 -16.10 -25.23 23.41
C GLY A 104 -14.73 -25.54 22.85
N VAL A 105 -14.62 -26.66 22.20
CA VAL A 105 -13.37 -27.16 21.60
C VAL A 105 -13.63 -27.50 20.13
N LEU A 106 -12.89 -26.87 19.24
CA LEU A 106 -12.83 -27.26 17.84
C LEU A 106 -11.82 -28.41 17.71
N VAL A 107 -12.27 -29.52 17.14
CA VAL A 107 -11.49 -30.75 16.98
C VAL A 107 -11.24 -30.97 15.50
N ILE A 108 -9.99 -30.88 15.10
CA ILE A 108 -9.51 -30.99 13.72
C ILE A 108 -8.69 -32.27 13.59
N PRO A 109 -9.11 -33.24 12.75
CA PRO A 109 -8.28 -34.42 12.48
C PRO A 109 -7.06 -34.01 11.65
N VAL A 110 -5.89 -34.44 12.04
CA VAL A 110 -4.63 -34.18 11.32
C VAL A 110 -4.02 -35.51 10.91
N ASP A 111 -3.73 -35.65 9.63
CA ASP A 111 -2.97 -36.73 9.05
C ASP A 111 -1.91 -36.14 8.10
N GLU A 112 -0.67 -36.15 8.54
CA GLU A 112 0.44 -35.54 7.78
C GLU A 112 0.79 -36.25 6.48
N SER A 113 0.19 -37.45 6.25
CA SER A 113 0.35 -38.17 4.98
C SER A 113 -0.59 -37.72 3.86
N LEU A 114 -1.61 -36.90 4.19
CA LEU A 114 -2.58 -36.45 3.22
C LEU A 114 -1.98 -35.45 2.23
N THR A 115 -2.45 -35.55 0.99
CA THR A 115 -2.17 -34.53 -0.01
C THR A 115 -2.92 -33.22 0.34
N ASP A 116 -2.51 -32.09 -0.25
CA ASP A 116 -3.20 -30.83 -0.03
C ASP A 116 -4.71 -30.87 -0.41
N GLU A 117 -5.10 -31.77 -1.31
CA GLU A 117 -6.47 -31.93 -1.79
C GLU A 117 -7.36 -32.69 -0.77
N ASP A 118 -6.74 -33.49 0.09
CA ASP A 118 -7.44 -34.37 1.06
C ASP A 118 -7.44 -33.80 2.48
N LYS A 119 -6.83 -32.63 2.70
CA LYS A 119 -6.80 -31.98 4.01
C LYS A 119 -8.17 -31.46 4.42
N PRO A 120 -8.52 -31.54 5.73
CA PRO A 120 -9.84 -31.19 6.25
C PRO A 120 -10.18 -29.70 6.20
N ALA A 121 -9.25 -28.83 5.80
CA ALA A 121 -9.47 -27.39 5.72
C ALA A 121 -8.87 -26.73 4.50
N LEU A 122 -9.49 -25.63 4.07
CA LEU A 122 -8.98 -24.71 3.06
C LEU A 122 -8.77 -23.32 3.65
N ILE A 123 -7.64 -22.66 3.32
CA ILE A 123 -7.39 -21.29 3.68
C ILE A 123 -8.16 -20.39 2.71
N VAL A 124 -9.23 -19.75 3.20
CA VAL A 124 -10.08 -18.84 2.40
C VAL A 124 -9.46 -17.45 2.31
N ASP A 125 -8.95 -16.92 3.43
CA ASP A 125 -8.17 -15.68 3.46
C ASP A 125 -6.95 -15.82 4.36
N GLY A 126 -5.89 -15.11 3.99
CA GLY A 126 -4.63 -15.10 4.73
C GLY A 126 -3.56 -16.04 4.19
N GLN A 127 -3.66 -16.52 2.94
CA GLN A 127 -2.69 -17.44 2.33
C GLN A 127 -1.26 -16.93 2.37
N GLN A 128 -1.06 -15.64 2.05
CA GLN A 128 0.27 -15.03 2.06
C GLN A 128 0.81 -14.85 3.49
N ARG A 129 -0.09 -14.57 4.46
CA ARG A 129 0.27 -14.52 5.88
C ARG A 129 0.65 -15.90 6.40
N SER A 130 -0.15 -16.91 6.10
CA SER A 130 0.12 -18.30 6.46
C SER A 130 1.43 -18.81 5.85
N ALA A 131 1.69 -18.53 4.57
CA ALA A 131 2.95 -18.87 3.91
C ALA A 131 4.15 -18.15 4.56
N ALA A 132 4.01 -16.86 4.89
CA ALA A 132 5.06 -16.10 5.54
C ALA A 132 5.38 -16.64 6.96
N ILE A 133 4.36 -17.03 7.73
CA ILE A 133 4.54 -17.64 9.06
C ILE A 133 5.24 -18.99 8.92
N ARG A 134 4.82 -19.84 7.98
CA ARG A 134 5.47 -21.12 7.70
C ARG A 134 6.96 -20.96 7.45
N ASP A 135 7.33 -19.98 6.61
CA ASP A 135 8.69 -19.75 6.13
C ASP A 135 9.54 -18.88 7.09
N ALA A 136 8.93 -18.25 8.11
CA ALA A 136 9.63 -17.43 9.10
C ALA A 136 10.50 -18.28 10.04
N ASP A 137 11.63 -17.72 10.48
CA ASP A 137 12.53 -18.34 11.47
C ASP A 137 12.00 -18.10 12.89
N LEU A 138 10.87 -18.75 13.19
CA LEU A 138 10.17 -18.67 14.48
C LEU A 138 9.79 -20.08 14.92
N ALA A 139 9.91 -20.35 16.21
CA ALA A 139 9.50 -21.65 16.78
C ALA A 139 7.98 -21.83 16.75
N GLU A 140 7.22 -20.76 17.05
CA GLU A 140 5.77 -20.70 17.02
C GLU A 140 5.32 -19.27 16.70
N PHE A 141 4.13 -19.11 16.16
CA PHE A 141 3.48 -17.81 15.98
C PHE A 141 1.97 -17.98 16.07
N PRO A 142 1.37 -17.85 17.27
CA PRO A 142 -0.08 -17.97 17.45
C PRO A 142 -0.83 -16.86 16.68
N VAL A 143 -1.87 -17.27 15.96
CA VAL A 143 -2.73 -16.36 15.20
C VAL A 143 -4.19 -16.58 15.55
N ALA A 144 -4.98 -15.51 15.46
CA ALA A 144 -6.43 -15.62 15.48
C ALA A 144 -6.93 -16.23 14.17
N ALA A 145 -7.91 -17.11 14.26
CA ALA A 145 -8.57 -17.70 13.11
C ALA A 145 -10.09 -17.67 13.29
N VAL A 146 -10.77 -17.54 12.16
CA VAL A 146 -12.22 -17.72 12.05
C VAL A 146 -12.48 -18.84 11.06
N GLY A 147 -13.22 -19.86 11.48
CA GLY A 147 -13.53 -21.00 10.64
C GLY A 147 -15.03 -21.21 10.51
N PHE A 148 -15.44 -21.88 9.45
CA PHE A 148 -16.80 -22.38 9.27
C PHE A 148 -16.75 -23.76 8.64
N ILE A 149 -17.73 -24.60 8.95
CA ILE A 149 -17.89 -25.91 8.31
C ILE A 149 -18.78 -25.66 7.07
N ALA A 150 -18.25 -26.01 5.90
CA ALA A 150 -18.95 -25.83 4.63
C ALA A 150 -19.70 -27.11 4.27
N ASP A 151 -20.95 -26.97 3.86
CA ASP A 151 -21.79 -28.11 3.47
C ASP A 151 -21.34 -28.72 2.13
N ASN A 152 -20.68 -27.92 1.28
CA ASN A 152 -20.18 -28.35 -0.02
C ASN A 152 -19.16 -27.36 -0.60
N GLN A 153 -18.53 -27.72 -1.74
CA GLN A 153 -17.55 -26.88 -2.44
C GLN A 153 -18.12 -25.55 -2.97
N GLU A 154 -19.40 -25.50 -3.31
CA GLU A 154 -20.08 -24.29 -3.79
C GLU A 154 -20.19 -23.25 -2.66
N ASP A 155 -20.51 -23.69 -1.46
CA ASP A 155 -20.55 -22.84 -0.27
C ASP A 155 -19.14 -22.29 0.07
N GLN A 156 -18.11 -23.12 -0.02
CA GLN A 156 -16.71 -22.68 0.12
C GLN A 156 -16.35 -21.59 -0.89
N ARG A 157 -16.70 -21.76 -2.17
CA ARG A 157 -16.45 -20.76 -3.23
C ARG A 157 -17.19 -19.45 -2.99
N SER A 158 -18.45 -19.53 -2.59
CA SER A 158 -19.28 -18.37 -2.29
C SER A 158 -18.68 -17.55 -1.14
N GLN A 159 -18.28 -18.21 -0.06
CA GLN A 159 -17.64 -17.54 1.07
C GLN A 159 -16.26 -16.95 0.70
N PHE A 160 -15.48 -17.64 -0.14
CA PHE A 160 -14.23 -17.09 -0.66
C PHE A 160 -14.45 -15.78 -1.43
N ILE A 161 -15.45 -15.72 -2.31
CA ILE A 161 -15.78 -14.51 -3.07
C ILE A 161 -16.20 -13.39 -2.10
N LEU A 162 -17.08 -13.68 -1.15
CA LEU A 162 -17.57 -12.69 -0.20
C LEU A 162 -16.45 -12.11 0.68
N VAL A 163 -15.60 -12.96 1.25
CA VAL A 163 -14.48 -12.55 2.11
C VAL A 163 -13.47 -11.71 1.33
N ASN A 164 -13.17 -12.10 0.09
CA ASN A 164 -12.17 -11.40 -0.74
C ASN A 164 -12.76 -10.24 -1.56
N SER A 165 -14.08 -10.04 -1.55
CA SER A 165 -14.74 -8.91 -2.23
C SER A 165 -14.70 -7.60 -1.45
N THR A 166 -14.28 -7.61 -0.19
CA THR A 166 -14.08 -6.41 0.62
C THR A 166 -13.02 -5.52 -0.02
N LYS A 167 -13.41 -4.29 -0.37
CA LYS A 167 -12.48 -3.33 -0.97
C LYS A 167 -11.35 -3.00 0.01
N PRO A 168 -10.08 -3.11 -0.39
CA PRO A 168 -8.98 -2.62 0.44
C PRO A 168 -9.17 -1.14 0.72
N LEU A 169 -8.70 -0.66 1.87
CA LEU A 169 -8.70 0.77 2.22
C LEU A 169 -8.09 1.57 1.06
N PRO A 170 -8.73 2.70 0.68
CA PRO A 170 -8.16 3.58 -0.33
C PRO A 170 -6.73 3.97 0.06
N LYS A 171 -5.79 3.84 -0.87
CA LYS A 171 -4.37 4.16 -0.60
C LYS A 171 -4.19 5.57 -0.05
N GLY A 172 -4.98 6.53 -0.55
CA GLY A 172 -4.97 7.90 -0.06
C GLY A 172 -5.29 8.03 1.44
N LEU A 173 -6.24 7.24 1.95
CA LEU A 173 -6.55 7.23 3.37
C LEU A 173 -5.37 6.71 4.21
N ILE A 174 -4.68 5.69 3.72
CA ILE A 174 -3.46 5.19 4.38
C ILE A 174 -2.42 6.31 4.44
N HIS A 175 -2.22 7.05 3.34
CA HIS A 175 -1.25 8.15 3.30
C HIS A 175 -1.58 9.27 4.31
N GLU A 176 -2.86 9.55 4.55
CA GLU A 176 -3.28 10.54 5.54
C GLU A 176 -3.07 10.08 6.99
N LEU A 177 -3.17 8.77 7.26
CA LEU A 177 -2.98 8.20 8.59
C LEU A 177 -1.50 7.99 8.96
N LEU A 178 -0.62 7.85 7.96
CA LEU A 178 0.80 7.53 8.18
C LEU A 178 1.54 8.52 9.11
N PRO A 179 1.37 9.86 9.01
CA PRO A 179 2.11 10.81 9.85
C PRO A 179 1.81 10.66 11.35
N GLU A 180 0.59 10.28 11.71
CA GLU A 180 0.13 10.17 13.09
C GLU A 180 0.34 8.77 13.70
N THR A 181 0.90 7.84 12.93
CA THR A 181 1.14 6.48 13.38
C THR A 181 2.43 6.40 14.20
N SER A 182 2.35 5.97 15.45
CA SER A 182 3.51 5.90 16.37
C SER A 182 4.19 4.52 16.43
N GLY A 183 3.65 3.50 15.76
CA GLY A 183 4.17 2.13 15.78
C GLY A 183 5.19 1.82 14.68
N GLN A 184 5.79 0.64 14.76
CA GLN A 184 6.59 0.08 13.66
C GLN A 184 5.66 -0.21 12.46
N LEU A 185 6.03 0.33 11.32
CA LEU A 185 5.31 0.15 10.07
C LEU A 185 6.09 -0.79 9.14
N PRO A 186 5.40 -1.55 8.27
CA PRO A 186 6.07 -2.24 7.18
C PRO A 186 6.97 -1.27 6.39
N PRO A 187 8.16 -1.69 5.91
CA PRO A 187 9.17 -0.78 5.31
C PRO A 187 8.62 0.14 4.21
N ALA A 188 7.67 -0.36 3.42
CA ALA A 188 7.03 0.43 2.36
C ALA A 188 6.20 1.62 2.89
N TYR A 189 5.57 1.47 4.05
CA TYR A 189 4.80 2.54 4.69
C TYR A 189 5.71 3.43 5.54
N ALA A 190 6.70 2.86 6.23
CA ALA A 190 7.68 3.63 6.99
C ALA A 190 8.39 4.65 6.09
N ARG A 191 8.82 4.23 4.88
CA ARG A 191 9.43 5.12 3.89
C ARG A 191 8.51 6.26 3.45
N ARG A 192 7.18 6.07 3.44
CA ARG A 192 6.19 7.07 3.02
C ARG A 192 5.74 8.01 4.13
N ARG A 193 6.11 7.77 5.36
CA ARG A 193 5.66 8.56 6.50
C ARG A 193 6.04 10.03 6.38
N LEU A 194 7.33 10.33 6.20
CA LEU A 194 7.83 11.70 6.03
C LEU A 194 7.30 12.38 4.75
N PRO A 195 7.31 11.76 3.56
CA PRO A 195 6.64 12.31 2.37
C PRO A 195 5.16 12.64 2.60
N ALA A 196 4.41 11.76 3.28
CA ALA A 196 3.01 12.00 3.58
C ALA A 196 2.80 13.18 4.55
N GLN A 197 3.65 13.30 5.56
CA GLN A 197 3.65 14.44 6.48
C GLN A 197 3.89 15.76 5.73
N LEU A 198 4.89 15.82 4.87
CA LEU A 198 5.18 17.01 4.06
C LEU A 198 4.01 17.35 3.11
N MET A 199 3.42 16.34 2.46
CA MET A 199 2.27 16.53 1.57
C MET A 199 1.09 17.15 2.30
N ILE A 200 0.72 16.64 3.48
CA ILE A 200 -0.37 17.16 4.29
C ILE A 200 -0.07 18.59 4.70
N ARG A 201 1.12 18.87 5.22
CA ARG A 201 1.54 20.20 5.64
C ARG A 201 1.51 21.20 4.47
N LEU A 202 1.96 20.83 3.28
CA LEU A 202 1.89 21.68 2.08
C LEU A 202 0.43 21.95 1.65
N ASN A 203 -0.44 20.97 1.79
CA ASN A 203 -1.85 21.09 1.42
C ASN A 203 -2.67 21.92 2.43
N THR A 204 -2.24 22.00 3.68
CA THR A 204 -2.90 22.76 4.76
C THR A 204 -2.29 24.14 5.02
N ASP A 205 -1.15 24.45 4.43
CA ASP A 205 -0.47 25.74 4.58
C ASP A 205 -1.16 26.85 3.78
N GLY A 206 -1.94 27.69 4.46
CA GLY A 206 -2.77 28.73 3.85
C GLY A 206 -2.03 29.76 3.00
N GLN A 207 -0.71 29.87 3.11
CA GLN A 207 0.12 30.77 2.29
C GLN A 207 0.96 30.02 1.24
N GLY A 208 0.94 28.69 1.27
CA GLY A 208 1.73 27.85 0.38
C GLY A 208 1.12 27.68 -1.03
N PRO A 209 1.93 27.36 -2.02
CA PRO A 209 1.47 27.19 -3.41
C PRO A 209 0.54 25.99 -3.60
N PHE A 210 0.56 25.02 -2.67
CA PHE A 210 -0.25 23.80 -2.71
C PHE A 210 -1.49 23.85 -1.82
N TYR A 211 -1.78 24.96 -1.14
CA TYR A 211 -2.91 25.07 -0.24
C TYR A 211 -4.23 24.60 -0.87
N GLY A 212 -4.87 23.57 -0.31
CA GLY A 212 -6.12 23.00 -0.77
C GLY A 212 -6.07 22.33 -2.16
N ARG A 213 -4.88 22.12 -2.74
CA ARG A 213 -4.74 21.65 -4.12
C ARG A 213 -4.48 20.16 -4.28
N VAL A 214 -4.03 19.48 -3.23
CA VAL A 214 -3.79 18.04 -3.27
C VAL A 214 -5.08 17.30 -2.96
N ALA A 215 -5.54 16.47 -3.91
CA ALA A 215 -6.72 15.64 -3.74
C ALA A 215 -6.41 14.46 -2.84
N SER A 216 -7.12 14.38 -1.72
CA SER A 216 -7.04 13.28 -0.77
C SER A 216 -8.43 12.96 -0.22
N PRO A 217 -8.64 11.85 0.50
CA PRO A 217 -9.93 11.52 1.09
C PRO A 217 -10.53 12.62 1.97
N THR A 218 -9.69 13.36 2.73
CA THR A 218 -10.13 14.48 3.58
C THR A 218 -10.15 15.83 2.84
N SER A 219 -9.52 15.91 1.66
CA SER A 219 -9.51 17.10 0.79
C SER A 219 -9.92 16.73 -0.65
N PRO A 220 -11.17 16.31 -0.90
CA PRO A 220 -11.60 15.78 -2.19
C PRO A 220 -11.66 16.83 -3.31
N HIS A 221 -11.67 18.11 -2.97
CA HIS A 221 -11.73 19.23 -3.92
C HIS A 221 -10.37 19.57 -4.54
N GLY A 222 -9.29 19.01 -4.05
CA GLY A 222 -7.97 19.15 -4.66
C GLY A 222 -7.95 18.62 -6.10
N ASN A 223 -7.04 19.15 -6.91
CA ASN A 223 -6.92 18.76 -8.31
C ASN A 223 -5.61 18.04 -8.64
N ILE A 224 -4.60 18.13 -7.79
CA ILE A 224 -3.32 17.41 -7.91
C ILE A 224 -3.45 16.07 -7.18
N LYS A 225 -3.12 14.96 -7.85
CA LYS A 225 -3.19 13.64 -7.22
C LYS A 225 -2.14 13.48 -6.11
N ASP A 226 -2.57 13.00 -4.94
CA ASP A 226 -1.72 12.65 -3.81
C ASP A 226 -0.53 11.77 -4.18
N THR A 227 -0.76 10.74 -5.00
CA THR A 227 0.28 9.81 -5.46
C THR A 227 1.38 10.48 -6.29
N SER A 228 1.06 11.54 -7.03
CA SER A 228 2.05 12.30 -7.81
C SER A 228 2.90 13.19 -6.91
N MET A 229 2.26 13.84 -5.93
CA MET A 229 2.96 14.63 -4.93
C MET A 229 3.88 13.75 -4.07
N LEU A 230 3.37 12.61 -3.59
CA LEU A 230 4.17 11.68 -2.80
C LEU A 230 5.41 11.18 -3.56
N ARG A 231 5.29 10.82 -4.85
CA ARG A 231 6.42 10.38 -5.65
C ARG A 231 7.47 11.48 -5.83
N MET A 232 7.04 12.71 -6.07
CA MET A 232 7.93 13.87 -6.16
C MET A 232 8.69 14.07 -4.84
N LEU A 233 7.99 14.03 -3.71
CA LEU A 233 8.59 14.16 -2.39
C LEU A 233 9.49 12.98 -2.04
N GLU A 234 9.08 11.73 -2.35
CA GLU A 234 9.91 10.54 -2.17
C GLU A 234 11.24 10.67 -2.91
N HIS A 235 11.21 11.09 -4.18
CA HIS A 235 12.43 11.27 -4.96
C HIS A 235 13.34 12.33 -4.32
N SER A 236 12.84 13.52 -4.07
CA SER A 236 13.63 14.62 -3.50
C SER A 236 14.21 14.30 -2.12
N LEU A 237 13.46 13.54 -1.29
CA LEU A 237 13.93 13.11 0.02
C LEU A 237 15.00 12.01 -0.01
N PHE A 238 15.01 11.15 -1.02
CA PHE A 238 15.91 10.00 -1.05
C PHE A 238 17.09 10.16 -2.01
N GLU A 239 16.95 10.99 -3.05
CA GLU A 239 17.90 11.12 -4.15
C GLU A 239 18.10 12.58 -4.61
N GLY A 240 17.39 13.56 -4.00
CA GLY A 240 17.41 14.95 -4.42
C GLY A 240 17.67 15.94 -3.29
N ALA A 241 17.34 17.21 -3.53
CA ALA A 241 17.71 18.36 -2.69
C ALA A 241 17.24 18.27 -1.23
N LEU A 242 16.14 17.57 -0.96
CA LEU A 242 15.65 17.44 0.42
C LEU A 242 16.40 16.39 1.25
N TYR A 243 17.27 15.58 0.62
CA TYR A 243 18.07 14.57 1.33
C TYR A 243 18.92 15.19 2.44
N GLN A 244 19.48 16.38 2.22
CA GLN A 244 20.31 17.10 3.18
C GLN A 244 19.62 17.41 4.53
N TYR A 245 18.29 17.43 4.55
CA TYR A 245 17.50 17.72 5.77
C TYR A 245 17.04 16.46 6.49
N ARG A 246 17.34 15.27 5.95
CA ARG A 246 16.96 13.99 6.56
C ARG A 246 17.93 13.58 7.65
N ASN A 247 17.37 12.88 8.66
CA ASN A 247 18.17 12.07 9.56
C ASN A 247 18.20 10.62 9.00
N PRO A 248 19.38 10.14 8.55
CA PRO A 248 19.50 8.79 7.98
C PRO A 248 19.33 7.67 9.03
N GLU A 249 19.50 7.94 10.33
CA GLU A 249 19.45 6.94 11.39
C GLU A 249 18.03 6.48 11.69
N ASP A 250 17.07 7.40 11.74
CA ASP A 250 15.67 7.11 12.12
C ASP A 250 14.65 7.42 11.01
N GLY A 251 15.11 7.96 9.87
CA GLY A 251 14.26 8.32 8.73
C GLY A 251 13.41 9.58 8.96
N SER A 252 13.61 10.30 10.07
CA SER A 252 13.03 11.62 10.32
C SER A 252 13.76 12.72 9.55
N GLY A 253 13.46 13.97 9.83
CA GLY A 253 14.16 15.10 9.25
C GLY A 253 13.65 16.44 9.74
N ASP A 254 14.35 17.52 9.36
CA ASP A 254 13.96 18.89 9.62
C ASP A 254 12.79 19.32 8.70
N VAL A 255 11.58 19.01 9.14
CA VAL A 255 10.34 19.24 8.38
C VAL A 255 10.16 20.72 8.05
N GLU A 256 10.52 21.64 8.95
CA GLU A 256 10.33 23.07 8.74
C GLU A 256 11.27 23.60 7.63
N ARG A 257 12.53 23.15 7.61
CA ARG A 257 13.45 23.49 6.51
C ARG A 257 13.02 22.87 5.20
N MET A 258 12.55 21.61 5.19
CA MET A 258 12.00 20.99 3.99
C MET A 258 10.82 21.77 3.44
N LEU A 259 9.86 22.15 4.29
CA LEU A 259 8.72 22.96 3.89
C LEU A 259 9.12 24.34 3.36
N LYS A 260 10.08 25.00 4.00
CA LYS A 260 10.61 26.28 3.54
C LYS A 260 11.24 26.17 2.15
N HIS A 261 12.07 25.13 1.92
CA HIS A 261 12.68 24.84 0.63
C HIS A 261 11.63 24.61 -0.46
N LEU A 262 10.67 23.73 -0.19
CA LEU A 262 9.56 23.42 -1.10
C LEU A 262 8.72 24.66 -1.43
N ARG A 263 8.37 25.46 -0.43
CA ARG A 263 7.58 26.69 -0.63
C ARG A 263 8.32 27.70 -1.51
N ALA A 264 9.60 27.92 -1.23
CA ALA A 264 10.44 28.85 -1.99
C ALA A 264 10.45 28.49 -3.47
N TYR A 265 10.82 27.25 -3.80
CA TYR A 265 10.86 26.80 -5.18
C TYR A 265 9.49 26.80 -5.86
N TRP A 266 8.46 26.19 -5.24
CA TRP A 266 7.14 26.05 -5.87
C TRP A 266 6.38 27.40 -5.98
N ASN A 267 6.70 28.40 -5.19
CA ASN A 267 6.25 29.77 -5.41
C ASN A 267 6.88 30.35 -6.68
N ILE A 268 8.17 30.15 -6.93
CA ILE A 268 8.82 30.56 -8.17
C ILE A 268 8.11 29.92 -9.38
N VAL A 269 7.85 28.60 -9.32
CA VAL A 269 7.12 27.88 -10.39
C VAL A 269 5.71 28.44 -10.59
N LYS A 270 4.98 28.66 -9.50
CA LYS A 270 3.62 29.25 -9.52
C LYS A 270 3.60 30.63 -10.15
N ASP A 271 4.55 31.48 -9.80
CA ASP A 271 4.61 32.86 -10.27
C ASP A 271 5.04 32.91 -11.75
N THR A 272 6.04 32.12 -12.14
CA THR A 272 6.52 32.04 -13.53
C THR A 272 5.45 31.49 -14.48
N PHE A 273 4.73 30.47 -14.08
CA PHE A 273 3.72 29.78 -14.90
C PHE A 273 2.29 30.01 -14.37
N SER A 274 1.98 31.24 -13.95
CA SER A 274 0.76 31.55 -13.19
C SER A 274 -0.53 31.10 -13.88
N ASP A 275 -0.63 31.23 -15.20
CA ASP A 275 -1.82 30.82 -15.95
C ASP A 275 -1.96 29.30 -16.02
N ALA A 276 -0.86 28.58 -16.26
CA ALA A 276 -0.85 27.13 -16.27
C ALA A 276 -1.10 26.55 -14.85
N TRP A 277 -0.59 27.25 -13.82
CA TRP A 277 -0.77 26.85 -12.43
C TRP A 277 -2.22 26.89 -11.96
N LYS A 278 -3.00 27.88 -12.38
CA LYS A 278 -4.41 28.03 -12.00
C LYS A 278 -5.32 26.94 -12.56
N LEU A 279 -4.93 26.31 -13.66
CA LEU A 279 -5.76 25.35 -14.38
C LEU A 279 -5.69 23.93 -13.77
N PRO A 280 -6.79 23.16 -13.88
CA PRO A 280 -6.80 21.77 -13.44
C PRO A 280 -5.94 20.87 -14.36
N PRO A 281 -5.55 19.65 -13.92
CA PRO A 281 -4.68 18.76 -14.68
C PRO A 281 -5.17 18.36 -16.08
N ARG A 282 -6.47 18.46 -16.33
CA ARG A 282 -7.05 18.21 -17.66
C ARG A 282 -6.75 19.34 -18.65
N GLN A 283 -6.47 20.55 -18.16
CA GLN A 283 -6.22 21.75 -18.94
C GLN A 283 -4.75 22.23 -18.82
N SER A 284 -3.98 21.68 -17.89
CA SER A 284 -2.57 22.02 -17.71
C SER A 284 -1.74 20.79 -17.38
N ARG A 285 -0.65 20.61 -18.11
CA ARG A 285 0.33 19.55 -17.79
C ARG A 285 1.24 19.92 -16.64
N LEU A 286 1.33 21.18 -16.25
CA LEU A 286 2.07 21.63 -15.08
C LEU A 286 1.46 21.07 -13.77
N THR A 287 0.14 21.15 -13.63
CA THR A 287 -0.59 20.62 -12.47
C THR A 287 -0.97 19.14 -12.61
N HIS A 288 -0.69 18.53 -13.75
CA HIS A 288 -0.80 17.09 -13.96
C HIS A 288 0.37 16.35 -13.30
N GLY A 289 0.19 15.07 -12.98
CA GLY A 289 1.22 14.27 -12.31
C GLY A 289 2.57 14.22 -13.03
N VAL A 290 2.59 14.31 -14.36
CA VAL A 290 3.84 14.38 -15.14
C VAL A 290 4.58 15.70 -14.89
N GLY A 291 3.87 16.83 -14.83
CA GLY A 291 4.46 18.14 -14.57
C GLY A 291 4.97 18.29 -13.13
N ILE A 292 4.16 17.87 -12.15
CA ILE A 292 4.55 17.91 -10.72
C ILE A 292 5.84 17.12 -10.51
N GLN A 293 5.95 15.90 -11.06
CA GLN A 293 7.14 15.09 -10.89
C GLN A 293 8.33 15.65 -11.67
N ALA A 294 8.16 16.07 -12.92
CA ALA A 294 9.25 16.62 -13.71
C ALA A 294 9.81 17.95 -13.13
N MET A 295 8.94 18.85 -12.66
CA MET A 295 9.36 20.07 -11.98
C MET A 295 9.99 19.81 -10.61
N GLY A 296 9.65 18.71 -9.96
CA GLY A 296 10.38 18.24 -8.77
C GLY A 296 11.84 17.87 -9.08
N PHE A 297 12.09 17.18 -10.18
CA PHE A 297 13.46 16.90 -10.64
C PHE A 297 14.23 18.17 -11.03
N VAL A 298 13.55 19.16 -11.59
CA VAL A 298 14.15 20.49 -11.85
C VAL A 298 14.53 21.17 -10.54
N MET A 299 13.65 21.12 -9.52
CA MET A 299 13.97 21.59 -8.17
C MET A 299 15.25 20.94 -7.65
N ASP A 300 15.28 19.62 -7.65
CA ASP A 300 16.44 18.87 -7.16
C ASP A 300 17.74 19.27 -7.90
N THR A 301 17.64 19.49 -9.23
CA THR A 301 18.79 19.88 -10.04
C THR A 301 19.31 21.30 -9.72
N LEU A 302 18.38 22.24 -9.50
CA LEU A 302 18.72 23.66 -9.29
C LEU A 302 19.13 23.97 -7.85
N THR A 303 18.63 23.18 -6.89
CA THR A 303 18.74 23.54 -5.47
C THR A 303 19.50 22.50 -4.66
N ASP A 304 20.18 21.55 -5.31
CA ASP A 304 21.01 20.55 -4.63
C ASP A 304 22.11 21.24 -3.81
N GLY A 305 22.20 20.88 -2.53
CA GLY A 305 23.14 21.50 -1.59
C GLY A 305 22.81 22.94 -1.16
N MET A 306 21.76 23.57 -1.69
CA MET A 306 21.35 24.90 -1.26
C MET A 306 20.60 24.84 0.09
N PRO A 307 20.92 25.72 1.06
CA PRO A 307 20.11 25.86 2.25
C PRO A 307 18.72 26.44 1.89
N ALA A 308 17.70 26.08 2.67
CA ALA A 308 16.31 26.46 2.40
C ALA A 308 16.08 27.98 2.28
N GLU A 309 16.93 28.76 2.95
CA GLU A 309 16.95 30.22 2.94
C GLU A 309 17.43 30.83 1.62
N ALA A 310 18.25 30.10 0.88
CA ALA A 310 18.87 30.56 -0.36
C ALA A 310 18.12 30.14 -1.63
N VAL A 311 17.10 29.29 -1.52
CA VAL A 311 16.37 28.75 -2.69
C VAL A 311 15.64 29.85 -3.47
N ASP A 312 15.11 30.84 -2.77
CA ASP A 312 14.43 32.00 -3.40
C ASP A 312 15.47 33.05 -3.81
N CYS A 313 16.22 32.78 -4.86
CA CYS A 313 17.26 33.67 -5.43
C CYS A 313 17.03 33.89 -6.92
N ASP A 314 17.69 34.92 -7.44
CA ASP A 314 17.60 35.30 -8.86
C ASP A 314 18.09 34.19 -9.79
N GLU A 315 19.10 33.42 -9.40
CA GLU A 315 19.59 32.29 -10.17
C GLU A 315 18.51 31.24 -10.42
N VAL A 316 17.84 30.78 -9.36
CA VAL A 316 16.75 29.80 -9.47
C VAL A 316 15.56 30.39 -10.22
N ARG A 317 15.21 31.66 -9.96
CA ARG A 317 14.13 32.36 -10.67
C ARG A 317 14.40 32.46 -12.17
N ASN A 318 15.61 32.89 -12.56
CA ASN A 318 15.98 33.01 -13.96
C ASN A 318 16.07 31.65 -14.67
N ALA A 319 16.57 30.61 -14.01
CA ALA A 319 16.59 29.26 -14.56
C ALA A 319 15.16 28.74 -14.84
N VAL A 320 14.23 28.92 -13.90
CA VAL A 320 12.80 28.52 -14.10
C VAL A 320 12.14 29.39 -15.17
N LEU A 321 12.41 30.69 -15.23
CA LEU A 321 11.93 31.59 -16.27
C LEU A 321 12.42 31.18 -17.67
N GLY A 322 13.67 30.72 -17.76
CA GLY A 322 14.27 30.21 -19.00
C GLY A 322 13.56 28.98 -19.58
N LEU A 323 12.73 28.30 -18.80
CA LEU A 323 11.92 27.19 -19.29
C LEU A 323 10.68 27.64 -20.09
N MET A 324 10.23 28.91 -19.98
CA MET A 324 8.99 29.36 -20.63
C MET A 324 8.96 29.12 -22.15
N PRO A 325 10.04 29.40 -22.92
CA PRO A 325 10.01 29.24 -24.38
C PRO A 325 9.90 27.79 -24.86
N ILE A 326 10.29 26.81 -24.01
CA ILE A 326 10.32 25.39 -24.39
C ILE A 326 9.18 24.58 -23.78
N THR A 327 8.38 25.19 -22.92
CA THR A 327 7.28 24.48 -22.22
C THR A 327 5.94 24.68 -22.91
N ALA A 328 5.20 23.59 -23.05
CA ALA A 328 3.86 23.57 -23.64
C ALA A 328 2.83 23.09 -22.59
N TRP A 329 2.69 23.83 -21.48
CA TRP A 329 1.86 23.39 -20.36
C TRP A 329 0.36 23.32 -20.67
N THR A 330 -0.15 24.24 -21.51
CA THR A 330 -1.58 24.40 -21.77
C THR A 330 -1.93 24.38 -23.26
N SER A 331 -0.97 24.63 -24.12
CA SER A 331 -1.14 24.68 -25.57
C SER A 331 0.17 24.42 -26.29
N GLY A 332 0.11 24.22 -27.63
CA GLY A 332 1.32 24.03 -28.45
C GLY A 332 1.83 22.59 -28.46
N MET A 333 3.14 22.47 -28.71
CA MET A 333 3.83 21.21 -28.92
C MET A 333 5.08 21.12 -28.05
N TRP A 334 5.25 20.02 -27.35
CA TRP A 334 6.52 19.61 -26.77
C TRP A 334 7.46 19.19 -27.89
N ARG A 335 8.72 19.63 -27.83
CA ARG A 335 9.76 19.27 -28.81
C ARG A 335 10.94 18.66 -28.04
N PHE A 336 11.23 17.39 -28.28
CA PHE A 336 12.29 16.65 -27.61
C PHE A 336 13.55 16.57 -28.47
N ALA A 337 14.68 16.25 -27.81
CA ALA A 337 16.01 16.30 -28.45
C ALA A 337 16.20 15.28 -29.58
N ASP A 338 15.44 14.17 -29.56
CA ASP A 338 15.42 13.13 -30.59
C ASP A 338 14.58 13.48 -31.81
N GLY A 339 13.99 14.70 -31.84
CA GLY A 339 13.08 15.15 -32.88
C GLY A 339 11.63 14.74 -32.64
N GLU A 340 11.34 13.98 -31.58
CA GLU A 340 9.97 13.63 -31.21
C GLU A 340 9.17 14.89 -30.84
N GLN A 341 7.93 14.97 -31.33
CA GLN A 341 7.02 16.04 -30.99
C GLN A 341 5.71 15.48 -30.44
N ARG A 342 5.21 16.09 -29.37
CA ARG A 342 3.91 15.74 -28.79
C ARG A 342 3.05 16.97 -28.53
N ARG A 343 1.75 16.84 -28.73
CA ARG A 343 0.82 17.89 -28.31
C ARG A 343 0.96 18.16 -26.81
N TRP A 344 0.64 19.36 -26.38
CA TRP A 344 0.72 19.78 -24.99
C TRP A 344 0.09 18.76 -24.01
N ASN A 345 -1.04 18.14 -24.38
CA ASN A 345 -1.77 17.16 -23.58
C ASN A 345 -1.37 15.70 -23.87
N GLY A 346 -0.40 15.46 -24.73
CA GLY A 346 0.06 14.12 -25.13
C GLY A 346 0.89 13.38 -24.05
N LEU A 347 1.46 14.12 -23.10
CA LEU A 347 2.20 13.52 -22.00
C LEU A 347 1.25 13.01 -20.92
N GLN A 348 1.49 11.78 -20.45
CA GLN A 348 0.73 11.11 -19.42
C GLN A 348 1.58 10.88 -18.15
N ASN A 349 0.95 10.47 -17.07
CA ASN A 349 1.67 10.18 -15.80
C ASN A 349 2.27 8.76 -15.83
N THR A 350 3.05 8.45 -16.87
CA THR A 350 3.78 7.19 -17.05
C THR A 350 5.27 7.41 -16.79
N PRO A 351 6.02 6.39 -16.34
CA PRO A 351 7.46 6.53 -16.09
C PRO A 351 8.23 7.05 -17.32
N ASN A 352 7.85 6.62 -18.52
CA ASN A 352 8.50 7.05 -19.75
C ASN A 352 8.26 8.52 -20.06
N ASP A 353 7.01 9.01 -19.95
CA ASP A 353 6.68 10.40 -20.21
C ASP A 353 7.25 11.35 -19.15
N ILE A 354 7.29 10.91 -17.89
CA ILE A 354 7.94 11.65 -16.79
C ILE A 354 9.43 11.81 -17.11
N ARG A 355 10.11 10.71 -17.48
CA ARG A 355 11.53 10.76 -17.86
C ARG A 355 11.77 11.67 -19.04
N LEU A 356 10.98 11.53 -20.11
CA LEU A 356 11.12 12.34 -21.33
C LEU A 356 10.98 13.84 -21.04
N LEU A 357 9.98 14.22 -20.23
CA LEU A 357 9.77 15.62 -19.83
C LEU A 357 10.88 16.10 -18.91
N THR A 358 11.29 15.28 -17.94
CA THR A 358 12.39 15.59 -17.01
C THR A 358 13.69 15.84 -17.78
N ASP A 359 14.05 14.97 -18.71
CA ASP A 359 15.28 15.11 -19.52
C ASP A 359 15.28 16.42 -20.32
N LEU A 360 14.15 16.82 -20.88
CA LEU A 360 14.01 18.09 -21.58
C LEU A 360 14.26 19.28 -20.65
N LEU A 361 13.56 19.31 -19.51
CA LEU A 361 13.60 20.45 -18.59
C LEU A 361 14.95 20.55 -17.85
N VAL A 362 15.50 19.43 -17.38
CA VAL A 362 16.79 19.40 -16.67
C VAL A 362 17.95 19.80 -17.59
N ARG A 363 17.94 19.36 -18.85
CA ARG A 363 18.96 19.82 -19.81
C ARG A 363 18.90 21.33 -20.03
N ALA A 364 17.71 21.89 -20.09
CA ALA A 364 17.54 23.33 -20.34
C ALA A 364 18.00 24.21 -19.17
N VAL A 365 17.90 23.73 -17.91
CA VAL A 365 18.34 24.50 -16.74
C VAL A 365 19.84 24.30 -16.44
N ARG A 366 20.51 23.32 -17.08
CA ARG A 366 21.96 23.07 -16.94
C ARG A 366 22.80 23.81 -18.00
N ASN A 367 22.17 24.27 -19.08
CA ASN A 367 22.82 25.02 -20.17
C ASN A 367 22.68 26.53 -19.95
#